data_460dd29a24aaebdd2d6c889d63029619
#
_entry.id   460dd29a24aaebdd2d6c889d63029619
#
_cell.length_a   1.000
_cell.length_b   1.000
_cell.length_c   1.000
_cell.angle_alpha   90.00
_cell.angle_beta   90.00
_cell.angle_gamma   90.00
#
_symmetry.space_group_name_H-M   'P 1'
#
loop_
_entity.id
_entity.type
_entity.pdbx_description
1 polymer ?
#
loop_
_entity_poly.entity_id
_entity_poly.type
_entity_poly.pdbx_seq_one_letter_code
_entity_poly.pdbx_strand_id
1 'polypeptide(L)'
;MRRTISIMLFLLSIFIPVTAYGQAGNFDVNAKSAILMDAESGQVLFAKNEHLELPPASITKIMTALLAMEAIDRGDVALEDKVTISALAESMGGSQVWLEAGEKMPLEDLLKSILIPSANDASVAVAEYIGGTEHNFVRMMNQKAKQLGMNNTLFVNTTGLPEEHGNHHSSAYDIAVMGRELVKHKQIFKWTSQRLAYIRNGSYPIYTTNELLGHFPDADGLKTGWTEEAGYCLAGTASRGDLRLIAVVMGTDSPSGRVDETAKLLNYGFRAFTKAILINSGIEVSTVEVKKGKELEVPIETAQSFSAMIERGTKELVEQEVEITKELEAPVKKGDKVGKLIFKKDDRVLGEVDLVVAKDVEKAGFFTLIWRWIVDFVMGFFEK
;
A
#
# COMPACT_ATOMS: atom_id res chain seq x y z
N MET A 1 -18.45 -64.65 48.55
CA MET A 1 -17.37 -63.62 48.45
C MET A 1 -17.68 -62.69 47.27
N ARG A 2 -18.26 -61.51 47.52
CA ARG A 2 -18.54 -60.49 46.50
C ARG A 2 -17.44 -59.44 46.59
N ARG A 3 -16.66 -59.27 45.50
CA ARG A 3 -15.64 -58.25 45.40
C ARG A 3 -16.31 -56.97 44.84
N THR A 4 -16.41 -55.97 45.67
CA THR A 4 -16.79 -54.62 45.30
C THR A 4 -15.59 -53.89 44.67
N ILE A 5 -15.68 -53.52 43.41
CA ILE A 5 -14.71 -52.67 42.71
C ILE A 5 -15.15 -51.21 42.90
N SER A 6 -14.37 -50.46 43.69
CA SER A 6 -14.53 -48.99 43.82
C SER A 6 -13.88 -48.31 42.62
N ILE A 7 -14.70 -47.69 41.77
CA ILE A 7 -14.24 -46.83 40.70
C ILE A 7 -14.02 -45.44 41.31
N MET A 8 -12.77 -45.04 41.42
CA MET A 8 -12.37 -43.70 41.84
C MET A 8 -12.36 -42.78 40.62
N LEU A 9 -13.39 -41.91 40.50
CA LEU A 9 -13.47 -40.90 39.46
C LEU A 9 -12.48 -39.78 39.78
N PHE A 10 -11.39 -39.70 39.00
CA PHE A 10 -10.47 -38.56 39.02
C PHE A 10 -11.07 -37.44 38.17
N LEU A 11 -11.66 -36.39 38.81
CA LEU A 11 -12.06 -35.17 38.18
C LEU A 11 -10.79 -34.38 37.82
N LEU A 12 -10.39 -34.45 36.55
CA LEU A 12 -9.34 -33.63 35.98
C LEU A 12 -9.93 -32.23 35.73
N SER A 13 -9.75 -31.31 36.65
CA SER A 13 -10.07 -29.90 36.45
C SER A 13 -9.10 -29.31 35.42
N ILE A 14 -9.57 -29.19 34.17
CA ILE A 14 -8.86 -28.46 33.11
C ILE A 14 -8.92 -26.99 33.50
N PHE A 15 -7.83 -26.46 34.04
CA PHE A 15 -7.60 -25.02 34.15
C PHE A 15 -7.34 -24.49 32.73
N ILE A 16 -8.38 -23.98 32.08
CA ILE A 16 -8.21 -23.16 30.87
C ILE A 16 -7.75 -21.80 31.37
N PRO A 17 -6.49 -21.37 31.10
CA PRO A 17 -6.12 -19.99 31.36
C PRO A 17 -6.99 -19.11 30.46
N VAL A 18 -7.94 -18.40 31.05
CA VAL A 18 -8.59 -17.27 30.39
C VAL A 18 -7.51 -16.20 30.27
N THR A 19 -6.80 -16.21 29.14
CA THR A 19 -6.02 -15.05 28.73
C THR A 19 -7.02 -13.92 28.54
N ALA A 20 -7.07 -13.01 29.51
CA ALA A 20 -7.71 -11.74 29.34
C ALA A 20 -6.96 -11.03 28.21
N TYR A 21 -7.48 -11.17 27.00
CA TYR A 21 -7.14 -10.25 25.92
C TYR A 21 -7.56 -8.87 26.43
N GLY A 22 -6.58 -8.06 26.80
CA GLY A 22 -6.81 -6.66 27.01
C GLY A 22 -7.48 -6.13 25.76
N GLN A 23 -8.77 -5.81 25.83
CA GLN A 23 -9.45 -5.06 24.79
C GLN A 23 -8.60 -3.81 24.58
N ALA A 24 -7.84 -3.76 23.48
CA ALA A 24 -7.38 -2.52 22.91
C ALA A 24 -8.66 -1.69 22.77
N GLY A 25 -8.80 -0.63 23.56
CA GLY A 25 -10.01 0.19 23.61
C GLY A 25 -10.38 0.50 22.16
N ASN A 26 -11.68 0.35 21.82
CA ASN A 26 -12.21 0.49 20.47
C ASN A 26 -11.65 1.77 19.84
N PHE A 27 -10.56 1.63 19.08
CA PHE A 27 -10.03 2.74 18.30
C PHE A 27 -11.00 2.98 17.14
N ASP A 28 -11.58 4.18 17.10
CA ASP A 28 -12.48 4.59 16.01
C ASP A 28 -12.20 6.05 15.65
N VAL A 29 -12.67 6.47 14.50
CA VAL A 29 -12.55 7.81 13.95
C VAL A 29 -13.92 8.36 13.55
N ASN A 30 -14.15 9.65 13.75
CA ASN A 30 -15.39 10.32 13.36
C ASN A 30 -15.33 10.75 11.89
N ALA A 31 -15.50 9.77 10.99
CA ALA A 31 -15.58 9.96 9.56
C ALA A 31 -16.53 8.92 8.94
N LYS A 32 -17.11 9.20 7.77
CA LYS A 32 -17.96 8.24 7.03
C LYS A 32 -17.15 7.03 6.57
N SER A 33 -15.94 7.27 6.11
CA SER A 33 -14.99 6.25 5.67
C SER A 33 -13.58 6.67 6.06
N ALA A 34 -12.74 5.70 6.44
CA ALA A 34 -11.34 5.98 6.80
C ALA A 34 -10.45 4.74 6.59
N ILE A 35 -9.16 4.98 6.34
CA ILE A 35 -8.13 3.95 6.26
C ILE A 35 -6.79 4.48 6.76
N LEU A 36 -6.00 3.59 7.35
CA LEU A 36 -4.58 3.77 7.61
C LEU A 36 -3.81 2.66 6.92
N MET A 37 -2.84 3.03 6.10
CA MET A 37 -2.05 2.11 5.28
C MET A 37 -0.55 2.38 5.45
N ASP A 38 0.25 1.32 5.53
CA ASP A 38 1.70 1.41 5.34
C ASP A 38 2.02 1.71 3.87
N ALA A 39 2.77 2.77 3.62
CA ALA A 39 3.05 3.22 2.26
C ALA A 39 3.99 2.28 1.49
N GLU A 40 4.85 1.53 2.17
CA GLU A 40 5.80 0.63 1.52
C GLU A 40 5.14 -0.69 1.10
N SER A 41 4.52 -1.39 2.04
CA SER A 41 3.92 -2.70 1.79
C SER A 41 2.49 -2.63 1.23
N GLY A 42 1.75 -1.54 1.51
CA GLY A 42 0.32 -1.44 1.25
C GLY A 42 -0.53 -2.15 2.31
N GLN A 43 0.07 -2.61 3.40
CA GLN A 43 -0.67 -3.27 4.48
C GLN A 43 -1.64 -2.29 5.14
N VAL A 44 -2.90 -2.71 5.26
CA VAL A 44 -3.94 -1.96 5.96
C VAL A 44 -3.78 -2.16 7.47
N LEU A 45 -3.61 -1.07 8.22
CA LEU A 45 -3.42 -1.05 9.67
C LEU A 45 -4.70 -0.68 10.43
N PHE A 46 -5.60 0.04 9.77
CA PHE A 46 -6.95 0.38 10.25
C PHE A 46 -7.87 0.60 9.06
N ALA A 47 -9.11 0.17 9.18
CA ALA A 47 -10.14 0.37 8.16
C ALA A 47 -11.50 0.63 8.81
N LYS A 48 -12.26 1.57 8.24
CA LYS A 48 -13.65 1.87 8.55
C LYS A 48 -14.37 2.19 7.26
N ASN A 49 -15.30 1.31 6.83
CA ASN A 49 -16.05 1.48 5.58
C ASN A 49 -15.13 1.84 4.38
N GLU A 50 -13.95 1.26 4.32
CA GLU A 50 -12.84 1.65 3.43
C GLU A 50 -13.17 1.53 1.95
N HIS A 51 -14.16 0.72 1.59
CA HIS A 51 -14.64 0.52 0.21
C HIS A 51 -15.93 1.30 -0.09
N LEU A 52 -16.43 2.11 0.86
CA LEU A 52 -17.61 2.94 0.64
C LEU A 52 -17.33 3.99 -0.44
N GLU A 53 -18.12 3.98 -1.50
CA GLU A 53 -18.05 4.95 -2.59
C GLU A 53 -18.60 6.30 -2.12
N LEU A 54 -17.74 7.31 -2.12
CA LEU A 54 -18.05 8.68 -1.70
C LEU A 54 -17.44 9.68 -2.70
N PRO A 55 -18.02 10.87 -2.85
CA PRO A 55 -17.39 11.94 -3.63
C PRO A 55 -16.02 12.30 -3.02
N PRO A 56 -14.91 12.21 -3.78
CA PRO A 56 -13.57 12.50 -3.27
C PRO A 56 -13.26 14.00 -3.22
N ALA A 57 -14.09 14.84 -3.85
CA ALA A 57 -13.78 16.26 -4.07
C ALA A 57 -12.36 16.42 -4.63
N SER A 58 -11.62 17.47 -4.23
CA SER A 58 -10.26 17.75 -4.73
C SER A 58 -9.19 16.70 -4.37
N ILE A 59 -9.50 15.64 -3.63
CA ILE A 59 -8.58 14.50 -3.51
C ILE A 59 -8.34 13.84 -4.87
N THR A 60 -9.27 13.95 -5.81
CA THR A 60 -9.13 13.60 -7.24
C THR A 60 -7.77 14.04 -7.83
N LYS A 61 -7.27 15.21 -7.42
CA LYS A 61 -6.02 15.80 -7.92
C LYS A 61 -4.76 15.00 -7.56
N ILE A 62 -4.86 14.05 -6.65
CA ILE A 62 -3.79 13.06 -6.44
C ILE A 62 -3.55 12.25 -7.72
N MET A 63 -4.62 11.83 -8.41
CA MET A 63 -4.50 11.11 -9.69
C MET A 63 -3.97 12.02 -10.80
N THR A 64 -4.39 13.29 -10.84
CA THR A 64 -3.85 14.27 -11.80
C THR A 64 -2.33 14.44 -11.60
N ALA A 65 -1.89 14.61 -10.35
CA ALA A 65 -0.47 14.73 -10.02
C ALA A 65 0.29 13.43 -10.31
N LEU A 66 -0.28 12.26 -10.00
CA LEU A 66 0.34 10.96 -10.27
C LEU A 66 0.64 10.76 -11.76
N LEU A 67 -0.34 10.99 -12.62
CA LEU A 67 -0.14 10.85 -14.06
C LEU A 67 0.88 11.84 -14.60
N ALA A 68 0.92 13.06 -14.06
CA ALA A 68 1.93 14.05 -14.42
C ALA A 68 3.34 13.61 -13.99
N MET A 69 3.50 13.12 -12.77
CA MET A 69 4.79 12.61 -12.29
C MET A 69 5.25 11.40 -13.09
N GLU A 70 4.35 10.49 -13.45
CA GLU A 70 4.68 9.35 -14.32
C GLU A 70 5.09 9.81 -15.73
N ALA A 71 4.46 10.84 -16.29
CA ALA A 71 4.85 11.40 -17.59
C ALA A 71 6.25 12.03 -17.54
N ILE A 72 6.58 12.69 -16.41
CA ILE A 72 7.92 13.23 -16.18
C ILE A 72 8.96 12.10 -16.06
N ASP A 73 8.66 11.06 -15.30
CA ASP A 73 9.59 9.91 -15.13
C ASP A 73 9.84 9.16 -16.44
N ARG A 74 8.87 9.12 -17.36
CA ARG A 74 9.05 8.56 -18.71
C ARG A 74 9.82 9.48 -19.65
N GLY A 75 10.01 10.74 -19.29
CA GLY A 75 10.63 11.76 -20.15
C GLY A 75 9.69 12.29 -21.24
N ASP A 76 8.38 12.10 -21.12
CA ASP A 76 7.38 12.61 -22.05
C ASP A 76 7.24 14.13 -21.93
N VAL A 77 7.41 14.66 -20.72
CA VAL A 77 7.35 16.08 -20.35
C VAL A 77 8.40 16.39 -19.28
N ALA A 78 8.76 17.68 -19.13
CA ALA A 78 9.70 18.16 -18.12
C ALA A 78 9.06 19.22 -17.20
N LEU A 79 9.57 19.37 -15.98
CA LEU A 79 9.07 20.36 -15.00
C LEU A 79 9.17 21.79 -15.53
N GLU A 80 10.16 22.08 -16.36
CA GLU A 80 10.47 23.38 -16.94
C GLU A 80 9.59 23.71 -18.15
N ASP A 81 8.86 22.73 -18.70
CA ASP A 81 8.03 22.91 -19.89
C ASP A 81 7.01 24.03 -19.70
N LYS A 82 6.87 24.88 -20.71
CA LYS A 82 5.95 26.00 -20.70
C LYS A 82 4.59 25.57 -21.23
N VAL A 83 3.67 25.31 -20.32
CA VAL A 83 2.28 24.98 -20.61
C VAL A 83 1.52 26.24 -20.98
N THR A 84 0.89 26.29 -22.18
CA THR A 84 0.01 27.38 -22.58
C THR A 84 -1.38 27.11 -22.01
N ILE A 85 -1.91 28.08 -21.26
CA ILE A 85 -3.21 27.98 -20.60
C ILE A 85 -4.34 28.17 -21.64
N SER A 86 -5.31 27.30 -21.60
CA SER A 86 -6.50 27.34 -22.46
C SER A 86 -7.60 28.21 -21.85
N ALA A 87 -8.57 28.60 -22.68
CA ALA A 87 -9.79 29.28 -22.22
C ALA A 87 -10.63 28.36 -21.29
N LEU A 88 -10.56 27.02 -21.46
CA LEU A 88 -11.22 26.07 -20.55
C LEU A 88 -10.58 26.11 -19.16
N ALA A 89 -9.26 26.07 -19.08
CA ALA A 89 -8.54 26.15 -17.80
C ALA A 89 -8.83 27.50 -17.09
N GLU A 90 -8.78 28.63 -17.79
CA GLU A 90 -9.14 29.95 -17.26
C GLU A 90 -10.58 29.99 -16.71
N SER A 91 -11.54 29.33 -17.36
CA SER A 91 -12.96 29.35 -16.99
C SER A 91 -13.31 28.57 -15.72
N MET A 92 -12.35 27.81 -15.16
CA MET A 92 -12.60 26.95 -14.02
C MET A 92 -12.93 27.72 -12.76
N GLY A 93 -13.99 27.29 -12.06
CA GLY A 93 -14.41 27.86 -10.78
C GLY A 93 -13.76 27.17 -9.56
N GLY A 94 -14.13 27.62 -8.37
CA GLY A 94 -13.66 27.10 -7.09
C GLY A 94 -12.24 27.57 -6.75
N SER A 95 -11.39 26.68 -6.23
CA SER A 95 -10.00 27.04 -5.91
C SER A 95 -9.19 27.26 -7.18
N GLN A 96 -8.49 28.40 -7.27
CA GLN A 96 -7.77 28.86 -8.46
C GLN A 96 -6.47 29.58 -8.09
N VAL A 97 -5.56 29.67 -9.02
CA VAL A 97 -4.40 30.57 -9.01
C VAL A 97 -4.53 31.66 -10.08
N TRP A 98 -5.75 31.81 -10.63
CA TRP A 98 -6.15 32.85 -11.60
C TRP A 98 -5.27 32.83 -12.85
N LEU A 99 -5.27 31.67 -13.53
CA LEU A 99 -4.61 31.50 -14.82
C LEU A 99 -5.39 32.23 -15.90
N GLU A 100 -4.67 32.88 -16.82
CA GLU A 100 -5.25 33.60 -17.95
C GLU A 100 -5.01 32.84 -19.26
N ALA A 101 -6.00 32.80 -20.15
CA ALA A 101 -5.87 32.16 -21.46
C ALA A 101 -4.72 32.78 -22.28
N GLY A 102 -3.83 31.90 -22.77
CA GLY A 102 -2.61 32.31 -23.48
C GLY A 102 -1.40 32.55 -22.55
N GLU A 103 -1.57 32.63 -21.24
CA GLU A 103 -0.46 32.61 -20.29
C GLU A 103 0.38 31.35 -20.46
N LYS A 104 1.70 31.44 -20.22
CA LYS A 104 2.63 30.31 -20.26
C LYS A 104 3.22 30.09 -18.88
N MET A 105 2.86 28.96 -18.24
CA MET A 105 3.31 28.59 -16.92
C MET A 105 4.25 27.37 -16.96
N PRO A 106 5.31 27.32 -16.14
CA PRO A 106 6.08 26.08 -15.96
C PRO A 106 5.17 24.95 -15.43
N LEU A 107 5.36 23.73 -15.93
CA LEU A 107 4.64 22.55 -15.41
C LEU A 107 4.83 22.39 -13.89
N GLU A 108 6.04 22.68 -13.37
CA GLU A 108 6.30 22.66 -11.92
C GLU A 108 5.39 23.62 -11.15
N ASP A 109 5.19 24.85 -11.65
CA ASP A 109 4.33 25.83 -10.98
C ASP A 109 2.85 25.42 -11.03
N LEU A 110 2.41 24.76 -12.10
CA LEU A 110 1.07 24.17 -12.18
C LEU A 110 0.89 23.02 -11.19
N LEU A 111 1.88 22.12 -11.06
CA LEU A 111 1.85 21.02 -10.07
C LEU A 111 1.86 21.54 -8.64
N LYS A 112 2.65 22.57 -8.32
CA LYS A 112 2.56 23.29 -7.03
C LYS A 112 1.16 23.84 -6.79
N SER A 113 0.56 24.44 -7.82
CA SER A 113 -0.79 25.02 -7.75
C SER A 113 -1.87 23.97 -7.51
N ILE A 114 -1.72 22.78 -8.06
CA ILE A 114 -2.62 21.63 -7.83
C ILE A 114 -2.52 21.12 -6.40
N LEU A 115 -1.29 20.91 -5.91
CA LEU A 115 -1.05 20.20 -4.65
C LEU A 115 -1.15 21.10 -3.41
N ILE A 116 -0.78 22.38 -3.52
CA ILE A 116 -0.74 23.33 -2.40
C ILE A 116 -2.10 24.03 -2.21
N PRO A 117 -2.53 24.98 -3.06
CA PRO A 117 -3.81 25.67 -2.90
C PRO A 117 -4.99 24.92 -3.53
N SER A 118 -4.74 23.75 -4.16
CA SER A 118 -5.82 22.97 -4.78
C SER A 118 -6.42 23.56 -6.06
N ALA A 119 -5.65 24.27 -6.86
CA ALA A 119 -6.13 25.02 -8.03
C ALA A 119 -6.77 24.11 -9.10
N ASN A 120 -8.02 24.45 -9.50
CA ASN A 120 -8.78 23.73 -10.51
C ASN A 120 -8.31 24.11 -11.93
N ASP A 121 -8.07 25.39 -12.17
CA ASP A 121 -7.50 25.92 -13.39
C ASP A 121 -6.17 25.25 -13.76
N ALA A 122 -5.27 25.11 -12.79
CA ALA A 122 -4.01 24.37 -12.97
C ALA A 122 -4.22 22.86 -13.24
N SER A 123 -5.25 22.25 -12.63
CA SER A 123 -5.55 20.83 -12.86
C SER A 123 -5.97 20.56 -14.30
N VAL A 124 -6.85 21.41 -14.85
CA VAL A 124 -7.29 21.33 -16.25
C VAL A 124 -6.12 21.62 -17.19
N ALA A 125 -5.31 22.67 -16.92
CA ALA A 125 -4.16 22.99 -17.75
C ALA A 125 -3.15 21.84 -17.86
N VAL A 126 -2.84 21.16 -16.74
CA VAL A 126 -1.97 19.98 -16.73
C VAL A 126 -2.60 18.81 -17.49
N ALA A 127 -3.89 18.60 -17.32
CA ALA A 127 -4.62 17.54 -18.01
C ALA A 127 -4.63 17.73 -19.53
N GLU A 128 -4.87 18.95 -19.99
CA GLU A 128 -4.83 19.29 -21.43
C GLU A 128 -3.42 19.15 -22.00
N TYR A 129 -2.40 19.56 -21.24
CA TYR A 129 -1.01 19.48 -21.68
C TYR A 129 -0.56 18.04 -21.89
N ILE A 130 -0.87 17.15 -20.95
CA ILE A 130 -0.43 15.75 -20.99
C ILE A 130 -1.37 14.89 -21.83
N GLY A 131 -2.68 15.10 -21.70
CA GLY A 131 -3.71 14.30 -22.37
C GLY A 131 -4.12 14.83 -23.75
N GLY A 132 -3.70 16.03 -24.12
CA GLY A 132 -4.19 16.77 -25.31
C GLY A 132 -5.57 17.40 -25.09
N THR A 133 -6.43 16.77 -24.28
CA THR A 133 -7.72 17.30 -23.81
C THR A 133 -8.01 16.79 -22.40
N GLU A 134 -8.78 17.52 -21.60
CA GLU A 134 -9.23 17.03 -20.28
C GLU A 134 -9.98 15.70 -20.42
N HIS A 135 -10.87 15.56 -21.39
CA HIS A 135 -11.62 14.33 -21.64
C HIS A 135 -10.68 13.11 -21.85
N ASN A 136 -9.63 13.26 -22.64
CA ASN A 136 -8.65 12.19 -22.84
C ASN A 136 -7.86 11.89 -21.55
N PHE A 137 -7.50 12.93 -20.80
CA PHE A 137 -6.81 12.75 -19.52
C PHE A 137 -7.68 12.02 -18.50
N VAL A 138 -8.98 12.31 -18.43
CA VAL A 138 -9.95 11.56 -17.59
C VAL A 138 -9.99 10.07 -17.98
N ARG A 139 -9.91 9.75 -19.29
CA ARG A 139 -9.77 8.34 -19.70
C ARG A 139 -8.47 7.74 -19.18
N MET A 140 -7.36 8.48 -19.21
CA MET A 140 -6.08 8.02 -18.62
C MET A 140 -6.20 7.82 -17.11
N MET A 141 -6.89 8.71 -16.38
CA MET A 141 -7.15 8.56 -14.94
C MET A 141 -7.89 7.26 -14.63
N ASN A 142 -8.98 6.97 -15.37
CA ASN A 142 -9.76 5.74 -15.18
C ASN A 142 -8.98 4.49 -15.61
N GLN A 143 -8.15 4.58 -16.64
CA GLN A 143 -7.25 3.48 -17.02
C GLN A 143 -6.22 3.21 -15.93
N LYS A 144 -5.62 4.24 -15.33
CA LYS A 144 -4.70 4.12 -14.20
C LYS A 144 -5.39 3.55 -12.98
N ALA A 145 -6.60 4.01 -12.64
CA ALA A 145 -7.39 3.44 -11.55
C ALA A 145 -7.59 1.93 -11.73
N LYS A 146 -7.96 1.50 -12.93
CA LYS A 146 -8.09 0.07 -13.26
C LYS A 146 -6.77 -0.69 -13.12
N GLN A 147 -5.65 -0.13 -13.57
CA GLN A 147 -4.31 -0.73 -13.44
C GLN A 147 -3.90 -0.91 -11.97
N LEU A 148 -4.30 0.01 -11.12
CA LEU A 148 -4.03 -0.01 -9.68
C LEU A 148 -5.02 -0.86 -8.87
N GLY A 149 -6.05 -1.42 -9.50
CA GLY A 149 -7.09 -2.20 -8.82
C GLY A 149 -8.06 -1.35 -7.99
N MET A 150 -8.22 -0.06 -8.34
CA MET A 150 -9.14 0.88 -7.67
C MET A 150 -10.57 0.60 -8.14
N ASN A 151 -11.19 -0.43 -7.58
CA ASN A 151 -12.46 -0.97 -8.06
C ASN A 151 -13.70 -0.14 -7.66
N ASN A 152 -13.53 0.78 -6.69
CA ASN A 152 -14.57 1.67 -6.18
C ASN A 152 -14.32 3.13 -6.62
N THR A 153 -13.73 3.33 -7.82
CA THR A 153 -13.36 4.66 -8.30
C THR A 153 -13.78 4.89 -9.74
N LEU A 154 -14.44 6.02 -9.96
CA LEU A 154 -14.73 6.57 -11.29
C LEU A 154 -14.43 8.07 -11.30
N PHE A 155 -13.52 8.48 -12.16
CA PHE A 155 -13.23 9.89 -12.42
C PHE A 155 -14.05 10.36 -13.62
N VAL A 156 -14.71 11.55 -13.48
CA VAL A 156 -15.43 12.20 -14.58
C VAL A 156 -14.81 13.54 -14.97
N ASN A 157 -13.99 14.12 -14.08
CA ASN A 157 -13.17 15.31 -14.35
C ASN A 157 -11.84 15.23 -13.58
N THR A 158 -10.98 16.23 -13.79
CA THR A 158 -9.63 16.28 -13.19
C THR A 158 -9.57 17.02 -11.86
N THR A 159 -10.66 17.63 -11.43
CA THR A 159 -10.71 18.55 -10.28
C THR A 159 -11.42 17.99 -9.06
N GLY A 160 -12.39 17.08 -9.28
CA GLY A 160 -13.31 16.58 -8.27
C GLY A 160 -14.47 17.53 -7.94
N LEU A 161 -14.72 18.52 -8.81
CA LEU A 161 -15.94 19.32 -8.72
C LEU A 161 -17.16 18.45 -9.06
N PRO A 162 -18.32 18.70 -8.42
CA PRO A 162 -19.57 18.04 -8.77
C PRO A 162 -19.95 18.31 -10.23
N GLU A 163 -20.50 17.32 -10.89
CA GLU A 163 -21.14 17.43 -12.21
C GLU A 163 -22.59 16.99 -12.14
N GLU A 164 -23.47 17.70 -12.83
CA GLU A 164 -24.93 17.55 -12.76
C GLU A 164 -25.40 16.10 -13.04
N HIS A 165 -24.68 15.37 -13.90
CA HIS A 165 -25.00 13.99 -14.28
C HIS A 165 -23.82 13.03 -14.08
N GLY A 166 -22.78 13.48 -13.36
CA GLY A 166 -21.56 12.69 -13.13
C GLY A 166 -21.64 11.86 -11.85
N ASN A 167 -21.23 10.61 -11.94
CA ASN A 167 -21.01 9.74 -10.77
C ASN A 167 -19.53 9.71 -10.41
N HIS A 168 -18.99 10.87 -9.98
CA HIS A 168 -17.59 11.01 -9.58
C HIS A 168 -17.41 10.51 -8.16
N HIS A 169 -16.83 9.33 -8.00
CA HIS A 169 -16.65 8.71 -6.68
C HIS A 169 -15.30 8.03 -6.54
N SER A 170 -14.92 7.80 -5.30
CA SER A 170 -13.79 6.95 -4.91
C SER A 170 -14.04 6.39 -3.50
N SER A 171 -13.18 5.49 -3.05
CA SER A 171 -13.19 4.97 -1.69
C SER A 171 -11.92 5.36 -0.93
N ALA A 172 -11.95 5.30 0.41
CA ALA A 172 -10.76 5.58 1.21
C ALA A 172 -9.61 4.61 0.86
N TYR A 173 -9.93 3.34 0.56
CA TYR A 173 -8.96 2.35 0.12
C TYR A 173 -8.30 2.75 -1.20
N ASP A 174 -9.09 3.07 -2.21
CA ASP A 174 -8.58 3.44 -3.53
C ASP A 174 -7.77 4.75 -3.49
N ILE A 175 -8.21 5.72 -2.66
CA ILE A 175 -7.44 6.94 -2.40
C ILE A 175 -6.09 6.62 -1.76
N ALA A 176 -6.04 5.71 -0.79
CA ALA A 176 -4.78 5.29 -0.18
C ALA A 176 -3.87 4.59 -1.19
N VAL A 177 -4.42 3.77 -2.09
CA VAL A 177 -3.69 3.11 -3.18
C VAL A 177 -3.07 4.14 -4.13
N MET A 178 -3.84 5.11 -4.65
CA MET A 178 -3.27 6.15 -5.53
C MET A 178 -2.30 7.07 -4.78
N GLY A 179 -2.56 7.36 -3.51
CA GLY A 179 -1.63 8.10 -2.65
C GLY A 179 -0.30 7.37 -2.46
N ARG A 180 -0.35 6.04 -2.29
CA ARG A 180 0.82 5.17 -2.20
C ARG A 180 1.67 5.21 -3.47
N GLU A 181 1.06 5.24 -4.64
CA GLU A 181 1.79 5.41 -5.89
C GLU A 181 2.43 6.81 -5.97
N LEU A 182 1.68 7.86 -5.65
CA LEU A 182 2.21 9.23 -5.71
C LEU A 182 3.41 9.45 -4.79
N VAL A 183 3.42 8.88 -3.57
CA VAL A 183 4.54 9.08 -2.61
C VAL A 183 5.84 8.37 -3.02
N LYS A 184 5.83 7.52 -4.04
CA LYS A 184 7.04 6.96 -4.65
C LYS A 184 7.86 8.04 -5.36
N HIS A 185 7.19 9.06 -5.92
CA HIS A 185 7.81 10.22 -6.56
C HIS A 185 8.27 11.24 -5.49
N LYS A 186 9.48 11.09 -4.98
CA LYS A 186 9.99 11.88 -3.85
C LYS A 186 9.97 13.40 -4.08
N GLN A 187 9.94 13.82 -5.35
CA GLN A 187 9.85 15.24 -5.74
C GLN A 187 8.62 15.93 -5.16
N ILE A 188 7.47 15.23 -5.03
CA ILE A 188 6.23 15.84 -4.54
C ILE A 188 6.36 16.43 -3.14
N PHE A 189 7.20 15.82 -2.29
CA PHE A 189 7.38 16.30 -0.91
C PHE A 189 8.05 17.67 -0.85
N LYS A 190 8.78 18.09 -1.89
CA LYS A 190 9.29 19.47 -2.01
C LYS A 190 8.16 20.48 -2.10
N TRP A 191 6.96 20.05 -2.49
CA TRP A 191 5.78 20.89 -2.63
C TRP A 191 4.76 20.64 -1.53
N THR A 192 4.34 19.40 -1.33
CA THR A 192 3.25 19.04 -0.40
C THR A 192 3.56 19.31 1.07
N SER A 193 4.85 19.39 1.46
CA SER A 193 5.26 19.74 2.82
C SER A 193 5.30 21.25 3.10
N GLN A 194 5.09 22.09 2.08
CA GLN A 194 5.17 23.53 2.25
C GLN A 194 3.83 24.15 2.64
N ARG A 195 3.84 25.01 3.66
CA ARG A 195 2.66 25.82 4.04
C ARG A 195 2.49 27.07 3.18
N LEU A 196 3.59 27.58 2.65
CA LEU A 196 3.68 28.71 1.74
C LEU A 196 4.70 28.38 0.66
N ALA A 197 4.33 28.56 -0.58
CA ALA A 197 5.21 28.48 -1.74
C ALA A 197 4.96 29.65 -2.68
N TYR A 198 5.76 29.75 -3.73
CA TYR A 198 5.66 30.81 -4.71
C TYR A 198 5.64 30.23 -6.12
N ILE A 199 4.84 30.84 -7.00
CA ILE A 199 4.80 30.57 -8.44
C ILE A 199 5.06 31.87 -9.21
N ARG A 200 5.04 31.84 -10.56
CA ARG A 200 5.28 32.99 -11.43
C ARG A 200 6.60 33.70 -11.09
N ASN A 201 7.70 32.93 -11.10
CA ASN A 201 9.04 33.42 -10.77
C ASN A 201 9.14 34.08 -9.38
N GLY A 202 8.40 33.56 -8.40
CA GLY A 202 8.43 34.05 -7.03
C GLY A 202 7.54 35.26 -6.73
N SER A 203 6.77 35.75 -7.71
CA SER A 203 5.92 36.95 -7.54
C SER A 203 4.53 36.66 -6.95
N TYR A 204 4.06 35.38 -6.99
CA TYR A 204 2.72 35.03 -6.56
C TYR A 204 2.76 33.98 -5.42
N PRO A 205 2.38 34.36 -4.18
CA PRO A 205 2.35 33.44 -3.05
C PRO A 205 1.13 32.51 -3.13
N ILE A 206 1.34 31.23 -2.81
CA ILE A 206 0.29 30.21 -2.71
C ILE A 206 0.37 29.55 -1.33
N TYR A 207 -0.79 29.35 -0.70
CA TYR A 207 -0.92 28.82 0.64
C TYR A 207 -1.55 27.43 0.62
N THR A 208 -1.06 26.53 1.49
CA THR A 208 -1.62 25.19 1.58
C THR A 208 -3.04 25.20 2.16
N THR A 209 -3.87 24.29 1.64
CA THR A 209 -5.15 23.93 2.25
C THR A 209 -5.03 22.81 3.27
N ASN A 210 -3.83 22.22 3.41
CA ASN A 210 -3.57 21.09 4.30
C ASN A 210 -3.07 21.57 5.66
N GLU A 211 -4.00 21.81 6.58
CA GLU A 211 -3.70 22.23 7.94
C GLU A 211 -2.99 21.16 8.78
N LEU A 212 -3.00 19.89 8.33
CA LEU A 212 -2.25 18.81 9.00
C LEU A 212 -0.75 19.14 9.12
N LEU A 213 -0.18 19.88 8.15
CA LEU A 213 1.22 20.32 8.17
C LEU A 213 1.60 21.22 9.37
N GLY A 214 0.61 21.87 9.98
CA GLY A 214 0.83 22.66 11.20
C GLY A 214 0.39 21.96 12.48
N HIS A 215 -0.35 20.85 12.34
CA HIS A 215 -0.95 20.11 13.43
C HIS A 215 -0.19 18.84 13.80
N PHE A 216 0.42 18.19 12.82
CA PHE A 216 1.18 16.94 12.97
C PHE A 216 2.62 17.12 12.45
N PRO A 217 3.63 17.14 13.34
CA PRO A 217 5.00 17.53 12.97
C PRO A 217 5.66 16.69 11.88
N ASP A 218 5.30 15.38 11.80
CA ASP A 218 5.87 14.46 10.84
C ASP A 218 5.10 14.43 9.50
N ALA A 219 4.03 15.25 9.35
CA ALA A 219 3.22 15.31 8.14
C ALA A 219 3.97 16.04 7.01
N ASP A 220 3.86 15.50 5.79
CA ASP A 220 4.50 16.05 4.61
C ASP A 220 3.61 16.02 3.34
N GLY A 221 2.33 15.77 3.49
CA GLY A 221 1.35 15.75 2.40
C GLY A 221 0.00 15.19 2.85
N LEU A 222 -0.90 14.84 1.93
CA LEU A 222 -0.88 14.97 0.48
C LEU A 222 -1.91 16.02 0.00
N LYS A 223 -3.22 15.74 0.24
CA LYS A 223 -4.28 16.50 -0.39
C LYS A 223 -5.56 16.56 0.44
N THR A 224 -6.17 17.75 0.52
CA THR A 224 -7.50 17.98 1.07
C THR A 224 -8.57 17.94 -0.01
N GLY A 225 -9.81 17.63 0.38
CA GLY A 225 -11.00 17.74 -0.45
C GLY A 225 -12.17 18.32 0.35
N TRP A 226 -13.02 19.09 -0.34
CA TRP A 226 -14.29 19.56 0.22
C TRP A 226 -15.26 19.91 -0.90
N THR A 227 -16.47 19.43 -0.77
CA THR A 227 -17.69 19.92 -1.41
C THR A 227 -18.82 19.73 -0.41
N GLU A 228 -19.96 20.36 -0.64
CA GLU A 228 -21.13 20.18 0.23
C GLU A 228 -21.54 18.70 0.34
N GLU A 229 -21.48 17.95 -0.77
CA GLU A 229 -21.82 16.53 -0.84
C GLU A 229 -20.76 15.63 -0.19
N ALA A 230 -19.48 15.88 -0.45
CA ALA A 230 -18.36 15.09 0.07
C ALA A 230 -18.15 15.26 1.58
N GLY A 231 -18.51 16.41 2.14
CA GLY A 231 -18.02 16.83 3.44
C GLY A 231 -16.52 17.13 3.40
N TYR A 232 -15.86 17.14 4.55
CA TYR A 232 -14.43 17.41 4.63
C TYR A 232 -13.63 16.12 4.55
N CYS A 233 -12.70 16.07 3.59
CA CYS A 233 -11.87 14.91 3.30
C CYS A 233 -10.38 15.27 3.35
N LEU A 234 -9.54 14.32 3.75
CA LEU A 234 -8.09 14.48 3.78
C LEU A 234 -7.39 13.14 3.48
N ALA A 235 -6.53 13.12 2.49
CA ALA A 235 -5.50 12.11 2.32
C ALA A 235 -4.20 12.69 2.88
N GLY A 236 -3.82 12.25 4.08
CA GLY A 236 -2.62 12.69 4.78
C GLY A 236 -1.51 11.66 4.69
N THR A 237 -0.26 12.10 4.70
CA THR A 237 0.92 11.24 4.86
C THR A 237 1.88 11.83 5.85
N ALA A 238 2.58 10.94 6.57
CA ALA A 238 3.63 11.30 7.52
C ALA A 238 4.73 10.25 7.50
N SER A 239 5.97 10.66 7.83
CA SER A 239 7.13 9.77 7.85
C SER A 239 7.90 9.92 9.15
N ARG A 240 8.17 8.80 9.83
CA ARG A 240 8.98 8.76 11.05
C ARG A 240 10.02 7.65 10.93
N GLY A 241 11.29 8.03 10.75
CA GLY A 241 12.34 7.08 10.38
C GLY A 241 12.02 6.39 9.04
N ASP A 242 12.11 5.07 9.01
CA ASP A 242 11.83 4.27 7.81
C ASP A 242 10.34 3.98 7.60
N LEU A 243 9.48 4.40 8.53
CA LEU A 243 8.05 4.14 8.47
C LEU A 243 7.31 5.34 7.87
N ARG A 244 6.64 5.14 6.74
CA ARG A 244 5.71 6.09 6.13
C ARG A 244 4.31 5.55 6.17
N LEU A 245 3.39 6.36 6.70
CA LEU A 245 1.97 6.02 6.76
C LEU A 245 1.15 6.95 5.86
N ILE A 246 0.09 6.39 5.30
CA ILE A 246 -0.96 7.11 4.58
C ILE A 246 -2.25 6.94 5.35
N ALA A 247 -2.87 8.05 5.74
CA ALA A 247 -4.15 8.08 6.42
C ALA A 247 -5.16 8.83 5.55
N VAL A 248 -6.28 8.20 5.24
CA VAL A 248 -7.37 8.83 4.49
C VAL A 248 -8.60 8.88 5.37
N VAL A 249 -9.20 10.06 5.46
CA VAL A 249 -10.53 10.27 6.07
C VAL A 249 -11.45 10.94 5.07
N MET A 250 -12.69 10.47 4.98
CA MET A 250 -13.70 10.99 4.08
C MET A 250 -14.98 11.30 4.83
N GLY A 251 -15.60 12.45 4.50
CA GLY A 251 -16.91 12.82 5.01
C GLY A 251 -16.93 13.15 6.50
N THR A 252 -15.94 13.91 6.99
CA THR A 252 -16.02 14.53 8.32
C THR A 252 -16.85 15.81 8.27
N ASP A 253 -17.38 16.25 9.41
CA ASP A 253 -18.34 17.34 9.48
C ASP A 253 -17.70 18.74 9.51
N SER A 254 -16.38 18.83 9.67
CA SER A 254 -15.69 20.11 9.81
C SER A 254 -14.27 20.11 9.25
N PRO A 255 -13.70 21.30 8.90
CA PRO A 255 -12.31 21.43 8.50
C PRO A 255 -11.33 20.88 9.55
N SER A 256 -11.56 21.18 10.84
CA SER A 256 -10.73 20.68 11.93
C SER A 256 -10.92 19.17 12.11
N GLY A 257 -12.15 18.63 11.94
CA GLY A 257 -12.44 17.21 12.07
C GLY A 257 -11.58 16.36 11.12
N ARG A 258 -11.45 16.73 9.84
CA ARG A 258 -10.57 15.98 8.92
C ARG A 258 -9.09 15.98 9.36
N VAL A 259 -8.63 17.08 10.00
CA VAL A 259 -7.25 17.19 10.50
C VAL A 259 -7.05 16.33 11.73
N ASP A 260 -7.97 16.47 12.71
CA ASP A 260 -7.90 15.76 14.00
C ASP A 260 -7.99 14.23 13.81
N GLU A 261 -8.94 13.77 12.98
CA GLU A 261 -9.12 12.34 12.72
C GLU A 261 -7.96 11.76 11.90
N THR A 262 -7.39 12.52 10.95
CA THR A 262 -6.17 12.08 10.24
C THR A 262 -4.97 12.01 11.18
N ALA A 263 -4.77 13.01 12.03
CA ALA A 263 -3.71 13.00 13.04
C ALA A 263 -3.87 11.86 14.04
N LYS A 264 -5.10 11.56 14.43
CA LYS A 264 -5.45 10.42 15.32
C LYS A 264 -5.08 9.08 14.69
N LEU A 265 -5.40 8.87 13.40
CA LEU A 265 -4.99 7.68 12.63
C LEU A 265 -3.46 7.54 12.56
N LEU A 266 -2.76 8.62 12.20
CA LEU A 266 -1.29 8.60 12.11
C LEU A 266 -0.65 8.32 13.47
N ASN A 267 -1.14 8.95 14.56
CA ASN A 267 -0.67 8.67 15.91
C ASN A 267 -0.91 7.22 16.31
N TYR A 268 -2.10 6.67 16.00
CA TYR A 268 -2.39 5.26 16.23
C TYR A 268 -1.37 4.36 15.52
N GLY A 269 -1.14 4.60 14.23
CA GLY A 269 -0.18 3.82 13.44
C GLY A 269 1.23 3.85 14.00
N PHE A 270 1.78 5.04 14.27
CA PHE A 270 3.14 5.17 14.79
C PHE A 270 3.31 4.64 16.23
N ARG A 271 2.24 4.61 17.04
CA ARG A 271 2.28 4.09 18.41
C ARG A 271 2.04 2.60 18.48
N ALA A 272 1.07 2.08 17.74
CA ALA A 272 0.64 0.69 17.81
C ALA A 272 1.51 -0.24 16.98
N PHE A 273 2.08 0.23 15.85
CA PHE A 273 2.78 -0.62 14.89
C PHE A 273 4.28 -0.36 14.83
N THR A 274 4.99 -1.33 14.32
CA THR A 274 6.42 -1.26 14.01
C THR A 274 6.72 -2.14 12.81
N LYS A 275 7.68 -1.72 11.99
CA LYS A 275 8.22 -2.57 10.93
C LYS A 275 9.18 -3.57 11.58
N ALA A 276 8.91 -4.85 11.45
CA ALA A 276 9.74 -5.92 11.97
C ALA A 276 10.32 -6.76 10.84
N ILE A 277 11.62 -7.03 10.88
CA ILE A 277 12.23 -8.05 10.02
C ILE A 277 11.78 -9.40 10.57
N LEU A 278 11.01 -10.15 9.79
CA LEU A 278 10.51 -11.47 10.15
C LEU A 278 11.50 -12.56 9.77
N ILE A 279 12.21 -12.40 8.64
CA ILE A 279 13.30 -13.28 8.24
C ILE A 279 14.30 -12.52 7.35
N ASN A 280 15.57 -12.93 7.40
CA ASN A 280 16.60 -12.46 6.49
C ASN A 280 16.73 -13.39 5.28
N SER A 281 17.35 -12.91 4.20
CA SER A 281 17.71 -13.71 3.03
C SER A 281 18.77 -14.75 3.38
N GLY A 282 18.76 -15.93 2.71
CA GLY A 282 19.74 -16.96 2.91
C GLY A 282 19.60 -17.76 4.22
N ILE A 283 18.46 -17.68 4.89
CA ILE A 283 18.17 -18.49 6.08
C ILE A 283 17.64 -19.86 5.63
N GLU A 284 18.34 -20.91 6.03
CA GLU A 284 17.88 -22.29 5.83
C GLU A 284 16.61 -22.54 6.65
N VAL A 285 15.58 -23.03 5.94
CA VAL A 285 14.24 -23.23 6.52
C VAL A 285 13.93 -24.73 6.69
N SER A 286 14.35 -25.56 5.72
CA SER A 286 14.08 -26.99 5.68
C SER A 286 14.99 -27.67 4.67
N THR A 287 14.84 -28.99 4.50
CA THR A 287 15.42 -29.76 3.40
C THR A 287 14.33 -30.33 2.50
N VAL A 288 14.63 -30.55 1.23
CA VAL A 288 13.72 -31.14 0.23
C VAL A 288 14.40 -32.28 -0.48
N GLU A 289 13.66 -33.37 -0.71
CA GLU A 289 14.11 -34.55 -1.45
C GLU A 289 14.43 -34.19 -2.92
N VAL A 290 15.57 -34.72 -3.44
CA VAL A 290 15.98 -34.56 -4.83
C VAL A 290 16.03 -35.92 -5.51
N LYS A 291 15.05 -36.21 -6.33
CA LYS A 291 15.00 -37.46 -7.12
C LYS A 291 16.20 -37.52 -8.06
N LYS A 292 16.81 -38.69 -8.17
CA LYS A 292 17.97 -38.98 -9.05
C LYS A 292 19.22 -38.12 -8.78
N GLY A 293 19.30 -37.44 -7.65
CA GLY A 293 20.46 -36.64 -7.25
C GLY A 293 21.62 -37.46 -6.71
N LYS A 294 22.85 -36.91 -6.79
CA LYS A 294 23.99 -37.45 -6.01
C LYS A 294 23.67 -37.40 -4.52
N GLU A 295 23.12 -36.29 -4.07
CA GLU A 295 22.55 -36.14 -2.75
C GLU A 295 21.02 -36.31 -2.85
N LEU A 296 20.44 -36.97 -1.88
CA LEU A 296 19.00 -37.29 -1.85
C LEU A 296 18.16 -36.12 -1.29
N GLU A 297 18.81 -35.25 -0.54
CA GLU A 297 18.20 -34.06 0.04
C GLU A 297 19.07 -32.83 -0.21
N VAL A 298 18.43 -31.71 -0.32
CA VAL A 298 19.09 -30.40 -0.45
C VAL A 298 18.44 -29.39 0.51
N PRO A 299 19.25 -28.59 1.23
CA PRO A 299 18.70 -27.50 2.01
C PRO A 299 18.06 -26.44 1.12
N ILE A 300 16.98 -25.88 1.60
CA ILE A 300 16.27 -24.76 0.98
C ILE A 300 16.37 -23.52 1.88
N GLU A 301 16.58 -22.38 1.26
CA GLU A 301 16.80 -21.11 1.95
C GLU A 301 15.84 -20.03 1.41
N THR A 302 15.66 -18.97 2.19
CA THR A 302 14.88 -17.80 1.79
C THR A 302 15.61 -17.01 0.70
N ALA A 303 14.94 -16.75 -0.42
CA ALA A 303 15.51 -16.00 -1.53
C ALA A 303 15.80 -14.53 -1.18
N GLN A 304 15.01 -13.94 -0.30
CA GLN A 304 15.07 -12.54 0.11
C GLN A 304 14.67 -12.33 1.56
N SER A 305 15.05 -11.19 2.13
CA SER A 305 14.55 -10.76 3.44
C SER A 305 13.08 -10.33 3.36
N PHE A 306 12.32 -10.55 4.42
CA PHE A 306 10.95 -10.10 4.53
C PHE A 306 10.70 -9.33 5.82
N SER A 307 10.05 -8.18 5.68
CA SER A 307 9.60 -7.33 6.77
C SER A 307 8.11 -7.08 6.64
N ALA A 308 7.41 -7.03 7.75
CA ALA A 308 6.00 -6.66 7.80
C ALA A 308 5.73 -5.66 8.91
N MET A 309 4.64 -4.92 8.76
CA MET A 309 4.09 -4.12 9.84
C MET A 309 3.34 -5.02 10.82
N ILE A 310 3.77 -5.03 12.07
CA ILE A 310 3.15 -5.79 13.15
C ILE A 310 2.86 -4.87 14.33
N GLU A 311 1.91 -5.23 15.15
CA GLU A 311 1.72 -4.56 16.43
C GLU A 311 2.95 -4.71 17.30
N ARG A 312 3.29 -3.66 18.05
CA ARG A 312 4.46 -3.67 18.94
C ARG A 312 4.34 -4.77 19.97
N GLY A 313 5.40 -5.57 20.12
CA GLY A 313 5.44 -6.67 21.10
C GLY A 313 4.72 -7.95 20.65
N THR A 314 4.33 -8.08 19.37
CA THR A 314 3.64 -9.29 18.88
C THR A 314 4.44 -10.08 17.84
N LYS A 315 5.75 -9.85 17.73
CA LYS A 315 6.57 -10.53 16.72
C LYS A 315 6.55 -12.07 16.92
N GLU A 316 6.55 -12.53 18.15
CA GLU A 316 6.52 -13.96 18.51
C GLU A 316 5.19 -14.64 18.17
N LEU A 317 4.14 -13.86 17.87
CA LEU A 317 2.82 -14.37 17.45
C LEU A 317 2.71 -14.56 15.94
N VAL A 318 3.77 -14.27 15.19
CA VAL A 318 3.79 -14.48 13.73
C VAL A 318 4.15 -15.93 13.44
N GLU A 319 3.21 -16.63 12.87
CA GLU A 319 3.37 -18.03 12.43
C GLU A 319 4.06 -18.10 11.07
N GLN A 320 4.84 -19.15 10.87
CA GLN A 320 5.55 -19.41 9.62
C GLN A 320 5.08 -20.77 9.06
N GLU A 321 4.66 -20.77 7.80
CA GLU A 321 4.20 -21.97 7.10
C GLU A 321 5.04 -22.17 5.84
N VAL A 322 5.63 -23.38 5.71
CA VAL A 322 6.42 -23.76 4.54
C VAL A 322 5.51 -24.47 3.55
N GLU A 323 5.42 -23.94 2.34
CA GLU A 323 4.69 -24.55 1.23
C GLU A 323 5.66 -24.97 0.13
N ILE A 324 5.84 -26.27 -0.09
CA ILE A 324 6.65 -26.82 -1.17
C ILE A 324 5.75 -27.06 -2.38
N THR A 325 6.04 -26.38 -3.48
CA THR A 325 5.20 -26.40 -4.69
C THR A 325 5.82 -27.22 -5.83
N LYS A 326 7.09 -27.65 -5.69
CA LYS A 326 7.83 -28.33 -6.75
C LYS A 326 8.61 -29.52 -6.22
N GLU A 327 8.37 -30.69 -6.80
CA GLU A 327 9.27 -31.83 -6.63
C GLU A 327 10.59 -31.59 -7.40
N LEU A 328 11.71 -31.91 -6.77
CA LEU A 328 13.02 -31.74 -7.37
C LEU A 328 13.53 -33.02 -8.02
N GLU A 329 14.02 -32.91 -9.25
CA GLU A 329 14.74 -33.97 -9.94
C GLU A 329 16.08 -33.43 -10.44
N ALA A 330 17.18 -34.11 -10.08
CA ALA A 330 18.52 -33.68 -10.47
C ALA A 330 18.78 -33.74 -11.99
N PRO A 331 19.54 -32.78 -12.54
CA PRO A 331 20.31 -31.77 -11.82
C PRO A 331 19.47 -30.59 -11.39
N VAL A 332 19.69 -30.06 -10.18
CA VAL A 332 19.11 -28.79 -9.69
C VAL A 332 20.22 -27.80 -9.40
N LYS A 333 19.92 -26.53 -9.54
CA LYS A 333 20.89 -25.44 -9.33
C LYS A 333 20.55 -24.62 -8.11
N LYS A 334 21.59 -24.08 -7.48
CA LYS A 334 21.40 -23.06 -6.45
C LYS A 334 20.55 -21.91 -7.00
N GLY A 335 19.52 -21.50 -6.22
CA GLY A 335 18.59 -20.45 -6.60
C GLY A 335 17.34 -20.95 -7.33
N ASP A 336 17.25 -22.24 -7.70
CA ASP A 336 16.00 -22.79 -8.24
C ASP A 336 14.87 -22.68 -7.22
N LYS A 337 13.76 -22.05 -7.62
CA LYS A 337 12.58 -21.91 -6.77
C LYS A 337 11.90 -23.26 -6.54
N VAL A 338 11.55 -23.55 -5.28
CA VAL A 338 10.95 -24.82 -4.84
C VAL A 338 9.65 -24.65 -4.08
N GLY A 339 9.39 -23.48 -3.54
CA GLY A 339 8.23 -23.22 -2.73
C GLY A 339 8.19 -21.81 -2.19
N LYS A 340 7.46 -21.63 -1.09
CA LYS A 340 7.27 -20.36 -0.41
C LYS A 340 7.29 -20.54 1.10
N LEU A 341 7.72 -19.52 1.82
CA LEU A 341 7.54 -19.36 3.26
C LEU A 341 6.48 -18.27 3.46
N ILE A 342 5.35 -18.64 4.06
CA ILE A 342 4.21 -17.76 4.29
C ILE A 342 4.22 -17.32 5.74
N PHE A 343 4.05 -16.02 5.98
CA PHE A 343 3.94 -15.43 7.32
C PHE A 343 2.49 -15.09 7.60
N LYS A 344 1.94 -15.59 8.71
CA LYS A 344 0.55 -15.38 9.14
C LYS A 344 0.49 -14.82 10.55
N LYS A 345 -0.54 -14.04 10.84
CA LYS A 345 -0.92 -13.63 12.18
C LYS A 345 -2.44 -13.54 12.24
N ASP A 346 -3.06 -14.23 13.22
CA ASP A 346 -4.52 -14.21 13.43
C ASP A 346 -5.30 -14.48 12.12
N ASP A 347 -4.98 -15.55 11.40
CA ASP A 347 -5.54 -15.95 10.09
C ASP A 347 -5.27 -14.98 8.92
N ARG A 348 -4.55 -13.88 9.16
CA ARG A 348 -4.14 -12.95 8.11
C ARG A 348 -2.76 -13.32 7.56
N VAL A 349 -2.67 -13.42 6.24
CA VAL A 349 -1.36 -13.51 5.56
C VAL A 349 -0.73 -12.12 5.58
N LEU A 350 0.45 -12.02 6.21
CA LEU A 350 1.27 -10.80 6.23
C LEU A 350 2.11 -10.67 4.96
N GLY A 351 2.48 -11.80 4.38
CA GLY A 351 3.22 -11.88 3.13
C GLY A 351 3.92 -13.22 2.96
N GLU A 352 4.67 -13.35 1.87
CA GLU A 352 5.38 -14.57 1.51
C GLU A 352 6.78 -14.29 0.97
N VAL A 353 7.68 -15.27 1.08
CA VAL A 353 9.04 -15.23 0.52
C VAL A 353 9.27 -16.51 -0.26
N ASP A 354 9.89 -16.39 -1.43
CA ASP A 354 10.29 -17.55 -2.21
C ASP A 354 11.34 -18.38 -1.46
N LEU A 355 11.17 -19.69 -1.48
CA LEU A 355 12.17 -20.66 -1.03
C LEU A 355 12.92 -21.19 -2.24
N VAL A 356 14.23 -21.19 -2.15
CA VAL A 356 15.15 -21.59 -3.24
C VAL A 356 16.13 -22.65 -2.75
N VAL A 357 16.66 -23.42 -3.69
CA VAL A 357 17.73 -24.40 -3.44
C VAL A 357 18.99 -23.68 -2.99
N ALA A 358 19.58 -24.10 -1.87
CA ALA A 358 20.76 -23.47 -1.29
C ALA A 358 22.09 -23.84 -1.97
N LYS A 359 22.14 -24.99 -2.66
CA LYS A 359 23.34 -25.49 -3.37
C LYS A 359 22.98 -26.34 -4.58
N ASP A 360 23.93 -26.49 -5.50
CA ASP A 360 23.77 -27.35 -6.66
C ASP A 360 23.73 -28.84 -6.25
N VAL A 361 22.87 -29.62 -6.91
CA VAL A 361 22.85 -31.08 -6.79
C VAL A 361 22.96 -31.70 -8.19
N GLU A 362 24.07 -32.39 -8.42
CA GLU A 362 24.29 -33.08 -9.67
C GLU A 362 23.50 -34.40 -9.74
N LYS A 363 23.22 -34.86 -10.98
CA LYS A 363 22.59 -36.17 -11.19
C LYS A 363 23.50 -37.29 -10.76
N ALA A 364 22.95 -38.31 -10.09
CA ALA A 364 23.66 -39.53 -9.74
C ALA A 364 24.06 -40.32 -10.97
N GLY A 365 25.20 -41.02 -10.91
CA GLY A 365 25.67 -41.90 -11.98
C GLY A 365 24.71 -43.09 -12.19
N PHE A 366 24.72 -43.65 -13.40
CA PHE A 366 23.84 -44.73 -13.80
C PHE A 366 23.88 -45.93 -12.84
N PHE A 367 25.07 -46.37 -12.39
CA PHE A 367 25.21 -47.49 -11.46
C PHE A 367 24.66 -47.19 -10.08
N THR A 368 24.78 -45.93 -9.63
CA THR A 368 24.20 -45.51 -8.34
C THR A 368 22.66 -45.55 -8.38
N LEU A 369 22.07 -45.14 -9.50
CA LEU A 369 20.61 -45.17 -9.67
C LEU A 369 20.07 -46.58 -9.74
N ILE A 370 20.75 -47.52 -10.42
CA ILE A 370 20.36 -48.95 -10.43
C ILE A 370 20.49 -49.55 -9.06
N TRP A 371 21.59 -49.28 -8.34
CA TRP A 371 21.77 -49.78 -6.98
C TRP A 371 20.68 -49.31 -6.02
N ARG A 372 20.35 -48.05 -6.04
CA ARG A 372 19.25 -47.50 -5.23
C ARG A 372 17.91 -48.14 -5.59
N TRP A 373 17.61 -48.31 -6.87
CA TRP A 373 16.40 -48.99 -7.30
C TRP A 373 16.31 -50.43 -6.78
N ILE A 374 17.41 -51.20 -6.80
CA ILE A 374 17.47 -52.55 -6.24
C ILE A 374 17.22 -52.54 -4.73
N VAL A 375 17.85 -51.61 -4.01
CA VAL A 375 17.67 -51.47 -2.54
C VAL A 375 16.21 -51.15 -2.21
N ASP A 376 15.60 -50.16 -2.88
CA ASP A 376 14.21 -49.78 -2.67
C ASP A 376 13.25 -50.94 -2.99
N PHE A 377 13.52 -51.70 -4.05
CA PHE A 377 12.74 -52.88 -4.42
C PHE A 377 12.82 -53.95 -3.36
N VAL A 378 14.02 -54.24 -2.83
CA VAL A 378 14.23 -55.26 -1.78
C VAL A 378 13.59 -54.83 -0.46
N MET A 379 13.78 -53.55 -0.06
CA MET A 379 13.20 -53.03 1.20
C MET A 379 11.65 -53.01 1.14
N GLY A 380 11.05 -52.73 0.01
CA GLY A 380 9.59 -52.80 -0.18
C GLY A 380 9.00 -54.24 -0.04
N PHE A 381 9.82 -55.27 -0.10
CA PHE A 381 9.40 -56.65 0.22
C PHE A 381 9.35 -56.94 1.74
N PHE A 382 10.12 -56.20 2.54
CA PHE A 382 10.18 -56.39 3.99
C PHE A 382 9.22 -55.50 4.78
N GLU A 383 8.58 -54.49 4.16
CA GLU A 383 7.59 -53.59 4.77
C GLU A 383 6.12 -54.05 4.56
N LYS A 384 5.91 -55.20 3.93
CA LYS A 384 4.61 -55.88 3.84
C LYS A 384 4.58 -57.08 4.78
#